data_776994cb54afcdae270a3a51c8d94095
#
_entry.id   776994cb54afcdae270a3a51c8d94095
#
_cell.length_a   1.000
_cell.length_b   1.000
_cell.length_c   1.000
_cell.angle_alpha   90.00
_cell.angle_beta   90.00
_cell.angle_gamma   90.00
#
_symmetry.space_group_name_H-M   'P 1'
#
loop_
_entity.id
_entity.type
_entity.pdbx_description
1 polymer ?
#
loop_
_entity_poly.entity_id
_entity_poly.type
_entity_poly.pdbx_seq_one_letter_code
_entity_poly.pdbx_strand_id
1 'polypeptide(L)'
;MGVAYVRGLQGSNFREGIIATPKHFAAHGFSEGGRNQAPVHVPPRELREVYLFPFEAAVKEANAWSLMNAYHDIDGVPCAASRQLLTDMLRGEWGFKGYVVSDYSAIRMLYTFHFVAADEKDAAVQALEAGIDIELPEIDCYGEPLLRAVREEKISEAVIDEAVSRVLRVK
;
A
#
# COMPACT_ATOMS: atom_id res chain seq x y z
N MET A 1 -0.37 -1.67 22.06
CA MET A 1 -0.96 -0.31 21.91
C MET A 1 -1.63 -0.14 20.56
N GLY A 2 -0.98 -0.33 19.39
CA GLY A 2 -1.58 -0.16 18.06
C GLY A 2 -2.88 -0.94 17.85
N VAL A 3 -2.92 -2.21 18.26
CA VAL A 3 -4.13 -3.04 18.18
C VAL A 3 -5.31 -2.40 18.93
N ALA A 4 -5.10 -1.91 20.15
CA ALA A 4 -6.14 -1.26 20.94
C ALA A 4 -6.61 0.05 20.27
N TYR A 5 -5.68 0.80 19.67
CA TYR A 5 -5.99 2.04 18.97
C TYR A 5 -6.85 1.78 17.71
N VAL A 6 -6.47 0.80 16.88
CA VAL A 6 -7.24 0.40 15.70
C VAL A 6 -8.64 -0.08 16.09
N ARG A 7 -8.74 -0.95 17.11
CA ARG A 7 -10.04 -1.41 17.63
C ARG A 7 -10.90 -0.26 18.16
N GLY A 8 -10.30 0.69 18.87
CA GLY A 8 -11.01 1.85 19.41
C GLY A 8 -11.57 2.77 18.33
N LEU A 9 -10.81 2.99 17.24
CA LEU A 9 -11.28 3.79 16.12
C LEU A 9 -12.37 3.08 15.29
N GLN A 10 -12.19 1.79 15.00
CA GLN A 10 -13.11 1.03 14.17
C GLN A 10 -14.40 0.63 14.87
N GLY A 11 -14.39 0.58 16.22
CA GLY A 11 -15.55 0.16 16.98
C GLY A 11 -15.96 -1.29 16.73
N SER A 12 -17.20 -1.62 17.03
CA SER A 12 -17.78 -2.95 16.83
C SER A 12 -18.37 -3.14 15.43
N ASN A 13 -18.64 -2.06 14.72
CA ASN A 13 -19.17 -2.07 13.35
C ASN A 13 -18.87 -0.74 12.64
N PHE A 14 -18.93 -0.74 11.30
CA PHE A 14 -18.62 0.45 10.46
C PHE A 14 -19.63 1.60 10.54
N ARG A 15 -20.80 1.39 11.18
CA ARG A 15 -21.78 2.48 11.35
C ARG A 15 -21.45 3.38 12.53
N GLU A 16 -20.66 2.88 13.48
CA GLU A 16 -20.32 3.58 14.73
C GLU A 16 -18.86 4.02 14.79
N GLY A 17 -18.01 3.39 14.00
CA GLY A 17 -16.58 3.64 13.97
C GLY A 17 -16.11 4.33 12.69
N ILE A 18 -14.81 4.52 12.61
CA ILE A 18 -14.09 4.97 11.41
C ILE A 18 -13.00 3.97 11.04
N ILE A 19 -12.71 3.83 9.75
CA ILE A 19 -11.66 2.94 9.29
C ILE A 19 -10.30 3.53 9.70
N ALA A 20 -9.55 2.74 10.47
CA ALA A 20 -8.18 3.07 10.83
C ALA A 20 -7.23 2.68 9.69
N THR A 21 -6.26 3.56 9.40
CA THR A 21 -5.23 3.34 8.38
C THR A 21 -3.85 3.32 9.03
N PRO A 22 -3.37 2.16 9.53
CA PRO A 22 -1.99 2.01 9.97
C PRO A 22 -1.01 2.39 8.87
N LYS A 23 0.04 3.15 9.23
CA LYS A 23 1.00 3.68 8.26
C LYS A 23 2.36 3.95 8.89
N HIS A 24 3.42 4.08 8.12
CA HIS A 24 3.52 3.87 6.67
C HIS A 24 4.12 2.49 6.43
N PHE A 25 3.48 1.67 5.63
CA PHE A 25 3.80 0.26 5.44
C PHE A 25 4.89 0.09 4.38
N ALA A 26 6.11 -0.28 4.79
CA ALA A 26 6.60 -0.63 6.12
C ALA A 26 8.01 -0.06 6.34
N ALA A 27 8.51 -0.22 7.57
CA ALA A 27 9.86 0.20 7.98
C ALA A 27 10.13 1.73 7.90
N HIS A 28 9.09 2.55 7.90
CA HIS A 28 9.15 4.02 7.78
C HIS A 28 10.08 4.69 8.82
N GLY A 29 10.21 4.14 10.00
CA GLY A 29 11.07 4.69 11.05
C GLY A 29 12.56 4.34 10.92
N PHE A 30 12.97 3.58 9.89
CA PHE A 30 14.33 3.05 9.72
C PHE A 30 15.03 3.56 8.46
N SER A 31 14.48 4.55 7.78
CA SER A 31 15.07 5.14 6.59
C SER A 31 16.41 5.85 6.90
N GLU A 32 17.32 5.85 5.93
CA GLU A 32 18.64 6.45 6.08
C GLU A 32 18.57 7.93 6.50
N GLY A 33 19.31 8.27 7.55
CA GLY A 33 19.35 9.63 8.12
C GLY A 33 18.00 10.11 8.67
N GLY A 34 17.03 9.21 8.89
CA GLY A 34 15.67 9.55 9.35
C GLY A 34 14.85 10.34 8.34
N ARG A 35 15.23 10.31 7.06
CA ARG A 35 14.56 11.05 5.99
C ARG A 35 13.41 10.22 5.41
N ASN A 36 12.25 10.83 5.25
CA ASN A 36 11.00 10.17 4.88
C ASN A 36 11.05 9.35 3.57
N GLN A 37 11.89 9.74 2.62
CA GLN A 37 11.97 9.13 1.30
C GLN A 37 13.29 8.38 1.06
N ALA A 38 14.20 8.40 2.06
CA ALA A 38 15.48 7.74 1.92
C ALA A 38 15.33 6.21 2.00
N PRO A 39 16.20 5.45 1.32
CA PRO A 39 16.11 4.00 1.29
C PRO A 39 16.19 3.35 2.69
N VAL A 40 15.69 2.14 2.77
CA VAL A 40 15.78 1.27 3.94
C VAL A 40 16.56 0.01 3.56
N HIS A 41 17.63 -0.27 4.29
CA HIS A 41 18.41 -1.50 4.16
C HIS A 41 18.21 -2.35 5.40
N VAL A 42 17.39 -3.39 5.29
CA VAL A 42 17.04 -4.24 6.43
C VAL A 42 16.95 -5.71 6.01
N PRO A 43 17.64 -6.63 6.75
CA PRO A 43 17.53 -8.05 6.44
C PRO A 43 16.10 -8.56 6.55
N PRO A 44 15.68 -9.54 5.71
CA PRO A 44 14.30 -10.03 5.69
C PRO A 44 13.76 -10.50 7.05
N ARG A 45 14.60 -11.09 7.89
CA ARG A 45 14.21 -11.53 9.23
C ARG A 45 13.90 -10.34 10.14
N GLU A 46 14.77 -9.35 10.18
CA GLU A 46 14.58 -8.15 10.98
C GLU A 46 13.35 -7.36 10.49
N LEU A 47 13.17 -7.26 9.16
CA LEU A 47 11.98 -6.65 8.58
C LEU A 47 10.71 -7.29 9.14
N ARG A 48 10.63 -8.63 9.18
CA ARG A 48 9.47 -9.37 9.68
C ARG A 48 9.29 -9.26 11.21
N GLU A 49 10.36 -9.44 11.96
CA GLU A 49 10.28 -9.51 13.43
C GLU A 49 10.11 -8.15 14.11
N VAL A 50 10.54 -7.07 13.45
CA VAL A 50 10.54 -5.72 14.06
C VAL A 50 9.56 -4.79 13.33
N TYR A 51 9.77 -4.56 12.04
CA TYR A 51 9.08 -3.49 11.32
C TYR A 51 7.71 -3.89 10.78
N LEU A 52 7.52 -5.15 10.43
CA LEU A 52 6.23 -5.68 9.98
C LEU A 52 5.35 -6.14 11.14
N PHE A 53 5.92 -6.54 12.25
CA PHE A 53 5.19 -7.04 13.42
C PHE A 53 4.00 -6.16 13.87
N PRO A 54 4.12 -4.82 14.02
CA PRO A 54 2.98 -3.99 14.42
C PRO A 54 1.87 -3.95 13.37
N PHE A 55 2.19 -4.05 12.09
CA PHE A 55 1.21 -4.10 11.01
C PHE A 55 0.50 -5.45 10.96
N GLU A 56 1.26 -6.55 11.11
CA GLU A 56 0.69 -7.88 11.22
C GLU A 56 -0.30 -7.97 12.37
N ALA A 57 0.06 -7.44 13.54
CA ALA A 57 -0.84 -7.37 14.69
C ALA A 57 -2.08 -6.50 14.42
N ALA A 58 -1.93 -5.37 13.72
CA ALA A 58 -3.06 -4.53 13.34
C ALA A 58 -4.03 -5.25 12.40
N VAL A 59 -3.51 -6.05 11.46
CA VAL A 59 -4.33 -6.84 10.53
C VAL A 59 -4.97 -8.04 11.23
N LYS A 60 -4.16 -8.90 11.87
CA LYS A 60 -4.65 -10.18 12.42
C LYS A 60 -5.44 -10.03 13.72
N GLU A 61 -5.02 -9.11 14.61
CA GLU A 61 -5.62 -8.95 15.91
C GLU A 61 -6.69 -7.85 15.96
N ALA A 62 -6.52 -6.78 15.18
CA ALA A 62 -7.44 -5.65 15.19
C ALA A 62 -8.32 -5.57 13.94
N ASN A 63 -8.14 -6.46 12.98
CA ASN A 63 -8.89 -6.48 11.71
C ASN A 63 -8.88 -5.10 11.03
N ALA A 64 -7.69 -4.50 10.88
CA ALA A 64 -7.54 -3.24 10.15
C ALA A 64 -8.11 -3.35 8.73
N TRP A 65 -8.86 -2.33 8.27
CA TRP A 65 -9.51 -2.33 6.96
C TRP A 65 -8.85 -1.41 5.94
N SER A 66 -7.86 -0.66 6.35
CA SER A 66 -7.04 0.16 5.46
C SER A 66 -5.58 0.10 5.88
N LEU A 67 -4.68 0.28 4.93
CA LEU A 67 -3.25 0.48 5.13
C LEU A 67 -2.74 1.52 4.13
N MET A 68 -1.69 2.27 4.49
CA MET A 68 -1.02 3.21 3.60
C MET A 68 0.44 2.77 3.41
N ASN A 69 0.91 2.69 2.15
CA ASN A 69 2.31 2.36 1.87
C ASN A 69 3.27 3.47 2.32
N ALA A 70 4.55 3.13 2.46
CA ALA A 70 5.61 4.10 2.68
C ALA A 70 6.16 4.64 1.36
N TYR A 71 6.83 5.82 1.41
CA TYR A 71 7.44 6.45 0.24
C TYR A 71 8.69 5.77 -0.26
N HIS A 72 9.53 5.29 0.68
CA HIS A 72 10.85 4.79 0.40
C HIS A 72 10.84 3.41 -0.28
N ASP A 73 12.00 2.98 -0.69
CA ASP A 73 12.27 1.61 -1.09
C ASP A 73 12.86 0.79 0.07
N ILE A 74 12.67 -0.51 0.02
CA ILE A 74 13.35 -1.49 0.87
C ILE A 74 14.28 -2.29 -0.02
N ASP A 75 15.59 -2.15 0.21
CA ASP A 75 16.63 -2.82 -0.59
C ASP A 75 16.45 -2.62 -2.10
N GLY A 76 16.11 -1.39 -2.52
CA GLY A 76 15.94 -0.99 -3.91
C GLY A 76 14.57 -1.27 -4.51
N VAL A 77 13.61 -1.84 -3.76
CA VAL A 77 12.23 -2.05 -4.23
C VAL A 77 11.30 -1.04 -3.57
N PRO A 78 10.73 -0.07 -4.31
CA PRO A 78 9.79 0.90 -3.76
C PRO A 78 8.60 0.22 -3.09
N CYS A 79 8.22 0.67 -1.88
CA CYS A 79 7.08 0.10 -1.16
C CYS A 79 5.79 0.16 -1.99
N ALA A 80 5.62 1.21 -2.81
CA ALA A 80 4.46 1.38 -3.69
C ALA A 80 4.42 0.38 -4.87
N ALA A 81 5.55 -0.23 -5.25
CA ALA A 81 5.63 -1.23 -6.31
C ALA A 81 5.96 -2.64 -5.78
N SER A 82 5.97 -2.82 -4.47
CA SER A 82 6.36 -4.10 -3.86
C SER A 82 5.19 -5.06 -3.76
N ARG A 83 5.02 -5.91 -4.78
CA ARG A 83 4.06 -7.02 -4.76
C ARG A 83 4.29 -7.94 -3.55
N GLN A 84 5.55 -8.19 -3.19
CA GLN A 84 5.91 -9.01 -2.04
C GLN A 84 5.29 -8.46 -0.74
N LEU A 85 5.36 -7.14 -0.52
CA LEU A 85 4.78 -6.52 0.67
C LEU A 85 3.25 -6.46 0.60
N LEU A 86 2.71 -5.90 -0.51
CA LEU A 86 1.32 -5.48 -0.59
C LEU A 86 0.37 -6.63 -0.96
N THR A 87 0.86 -7.63 -1.67
CA THR A 87 0.04 -8.78 -2.11
C THR A 87 0.46 -10.06 -1.40
N ASP A 88 1.70 -10.52 -1.59
CA ASP A 88 2.07 -11.86 -1.14
C ASP A 88 2.03 -11.97 0.39
N MET A 89 2.61 -11.00 1.08
CA MET A 89 2.65 -10.95 2.54
C MET A 89 1.34 -10.42 3.14
N LEU A 90 0.95 -9.20 2.76
CA LEU A 90 -0.20 -8.54 3.38
C LEU A 90 -1.51 -9.30 3.11
N ARG A 91 -1.77 -9.66 1.86
CA ARG A 91 -3.02 -10.33 1.47
C ARG A 91 -2.91 -11.84 1.56
N GLY A 92 -1.80 -12.41 1.09
CA GLY A 92 -1.57 -13.86 1.06
C GLY A 92 -1.31 -14.44 2.44
N GLU A 93 -0.26 -13.99 3.13
CA GLU A 93 0.14 -14.56 4.42
C GLU A 93 -0.74 -14.09 5.58
N TRP A 94 -1.11 -12.79 5.63
CA TRP A 94 -1.86 -12.23 6.75
C TRP A 94 -3.37 -12.23 6.54
N GLY A 95 -3.84 -12.46 5.31
CA GLY A 95 -5.26 -12.53 4.98
C GLY A 95 -5.97 -11.18 5.02
N PHE A 96 -5.27 -10.07 4.78
CA PHE A 96 -5.86 -8.73 4.76
C PHE A 96 -6.99 -8.60 3.74
N LYS A 97 -8.15 -8.17 4.17
CA LYS A 97 -9.37 -8.06 3.37
C LYS A 97 -9.70 -6.63 2.93
N GLY A 98 -9.02 -5.65 3.52
CA GLY A 98 -9.25 -4.24 3.27
C GLY A 98 -8.56 -3.71 2.01
N TYR A 99 -8.50 -2.40 1.90
CA TYR A 99 -7.84 -1.70 0.79
C TYR A 99 -6.52 -1.06 1.23
N VAL A 100 -5.63 -0.89 0.26
CA VAL A 100 -4.39 -0.13 0.41
C VAL A 100 -4.54 1.21 -0.29
N VAL A 101 -4.30 2.29 0.45
CA VAL A 101 -4.26 3.65 -0.10
C VAL A 101 -2.80 4.08 -0.27
N SER A 102 -2.48 4.78 -1.36
CA SER A 102 -1.15 5.33 -1.54
C SER A 102 -0.88 6.46 -0.53
N ASP A 103 0.37 6.62 -0.10
CA ASP A 103 0.79 7.90 0.43
C ASP A 103 0.78 8.95 -0.71
N TYR A 104 0.80 10.23 -0.37
CA TYR A 104 0.60 11.33 -1.32
C TYR A 104 1.63 11.29 -2.45
N SER A 105 1.13 11.16 -3.69
CA SER A 105 1.94 11.06 -4.91
C SER A 105 2.91 9.87 -4.93
N ALA A 106 2.80 8.88 -4.03
CA ALA A 106 3.73 7.75 -3.96
C ALA A 106 3.73 6.90 -5.23
N ILE A 107 2.60 6.79 -5.94
CA ILE A 107 2.53 6.11 -7.23
C ILE A 107 3.33 6.90 -8.29
N ARG A 108 3.11 8.19 -8.38
CA ARG A 108 3.85 9.07 -9.28
C ARG A 108 5.35 9.04 -9.02
N MET A 109 5.76 8.89 -7.76
CA MET A 109 7.18 8.79 -7.39
C MET A 109 7.89 7.57 -7.99
N LEU A 110 7.18 6.54 -8.44
CA LEU A 110 7.78 5.40 -9.12
C LEU A 110 8.55 5.83 -10.40
N TYR A 111 8.06 6.87 -11.10
CA TYR A 111 8.78 7.40 -12.27
C TYR A 111 9.54 8.70 -11.98
N THR A 112 9.08 9.55 -11.04
CA THR A 112 9.72 10.86 -10.79
C THR A 112 10.87 10.84 -9.80
N PHE A 113 10.93 9.83 -8.93
CA PHE A 113 11.89 9.75 -7.83
C PHE A 113 12.65 8.43 -7.81
N HIS A 114 11.94 7.29 -7.85
CA HIS A 114 12.56 5.97 -7.84
C HIS A 114 13.10 5.54 -9.20
N PHE A 115 12.58 6.11 -10.29
CA PHE A 115 12.96 5.80 -11.68
C PHE A 115 12.84 4.32 -12.04
N VAL A 116 11.88 3.62 -11.45
CA VAL A 116 11.55 2.22 -11.74
C VAL A 116 10.42 2.07 -12.75
N ALA A 117 9.66 3.15 -12.99
CA ALA A 117 8.64 3.24 -14.03
C ALA A 117 9.06 4.23 -15.12
N ALA A 118 8.63 3.97 -16.35
CA ALA A 118 8.97 4.81 -17.51
C ALA A 118 8.14 6.11 -17.57
N ASP A 119 6.90 6.06 -17.16
CA ASP A 119 5.93 7.16 -17.17
C ASP A 119 4.79 6.92 -16.15
N GLU A 120 3.78 7.82 -16.11
CA GLU A 120 2.62 7.69 -15.22
C GLU A 120 1.81 6.42 -15.48
N LYS A 121 1.73 5.97 -16.74
CA LYS A 121 0.99 4.78 -17.12
C LYS A 121 1.69 3.53 -16.57
N ASP A 122 2.99 3.43 -16.73
CA ASP A 122 3.79 2.33 -16.20
C ASP A 122 3.77 2.33 -14.65
N ALA A 123 3.86 3.51 -14.02
CA ALA A 123 3.71 3.65 -12.58
C ALA A 123 2.35 3.17 -12.07
N ALA A 124 1.25 3.50 -12.79
CA ALA A 124 -0.08 3.03 -12.46
C ALA A 124 -0.20 1.50 -12.52
N VAL A 125 0.34 0.89 -13.58
CA VAL A 125 0.33 -0.57 -13.75
C VAL A 125 1.11 -1.24 -12.60
N GLN A 126 2.34 -0.81 -12.35
CA GLN A 126 3.19 -1.39 -11.30
C GLN A 126 2.53 -1.29 -9.91
N ALA A 127 1.98 -0.13 -9.56
CA ALA A 127 1.35 0.10 -8.26
C ALA A 127 0.08 -0.72 -8.08
N LEU A 128 -0.78 -0.79 -9.11
CA LEU A 128 -2.03 -1.54 -9.04
C LEU A 128 -1.78 -3.06 -8.99
N GLU A 129 -0.84 -3.58 -9.78
CA GLU A 129 -0.41 -4.98 -9.72
C GLU A 129 0.28 -5.34 -8.40
N ALA A 130 0.99 -4.39 -7.79
CA ALA A 130 1.54 -4.57 -6.46
C ALA A 130 0.46 -4.68 -5.38
N GLY A 131 -0.69 -4.02 -5.55
CA GLY A 131 -1.84 -4.12 -4.66
C GLY A 131 -2.28 -2.81 -4.00
N ILE A 132 -1.91 -1.63 -4.55
CA ILE A 132 -2.47 -0.33 -4.15
C ILE A 132 -3.82 -0.15 -4.83
N ASP A 133 -4.86 0.12 -4.06
CA ASP A 133 -6.24 0.21 -4.52
C ASP A 133 -6.70 1.65 -4.77
N ILE A 134 -6.13 2.62 -4.07
CA ILE A 134 -6.53 4.05 -4.14
C ILE A 134 -5.29 4.92 -4.25
N GLU A 135 -5.30 5.85 -5.21
CA GLU A 135 -4.29 6.89 -5.34
C GLU A 135 -4.68 8.15 -4.55
N LEU A 136 -3.72 8.79 -3.91
CA LEU A 136 -3.83 10.07 -3.21
C LEU A 136 -2.67 11.02 -3.56
N PRO A 137 -2.86 12.35 -3.41
CA PRO A 137 -4.12 13.08 -3.14
C PRO A 137 -4.90 13.36 -4.41
N GLU A 138 -4.22 13.41 -5.55
CA GLU A 138 -4.75 13.68 -6.89
C GLU A 138 -4.87 12.38 -7.67
N ILE A 139 -5.58 12.42 -8.79
CA ILE A 139 -5.70 11.31 -9.74
C ILE A 139 -4.66 11.51 -10.85
N ASP A 140 -3.39 11.33 -10.52
CA ASP A 140 -2.29 11.51 -11.49
C ASP A 140 -2.10 10.28 -12.38
N CYS A 141 -1.99 9.10 -11.77
CA CYS A 141 -1.67 7.84 -12.45
C CYS A 141 -2.91 6.96 -12.67
N TYR A 142 -3.84 6.90 -11.71
CA TYR A 142 -5.04 6.05 -11.78
C TYR A 142 -6.20 6.64 -12.61
N GLY A 143 -6.02 7.82 -13.20
CA GLY A 143 -6.95 8.43 -14.13
C GLY A 143 -6.73 8.00 -15.58
N GLU A 144 -6.53 8.97 -16.48
CA GLU A 144 -6.30 8.70 -17.92
C GLU A 144 -5.07 7.83 -18.21
N PRO A 145 -3.94 7.90 -17.46
CA PRO A 145 -2.83 6.97 -17.69
C PRO A 145 -3.22 5.50 -17.52
N LEU A 146 -3.95 5.15 -16.44
CA LEU A 146 -4.43 3.79 -16.21
C LEU A 146 -5.43 3.36 -17.27
N LEU A 147 -6.36 4.24 -17.68
CA LEU A 147 -7.31 3.96 -18.74
C LEU A 147 -6.62 3.65 -20.09
N ARG A 148 -5.53 4.37 -20.39
CA ARG A 148 -4.68 4.06 -21.56
C ARG A 148 -4.01 2.69 -21.42
N ALA A 149 -3.52 2.34 -20.21
CA ALA A 149 -2.93 1.02 -19.98
C ALA A 149 -3.91 -0.13 -20.26
N VAL A 150 -5.18 0.01 -19.87
CA VAL A 150 -6.22 -0.97 -20.18
C VAL A 150 -6.47 -1.06 -21.70
N ARG A 151 -6.62 0.08 -22.38
CA ARG A 151 -6.83 0.12 -23.83
C ARG A 151 -5.68 -0.47 -24.65
N GLU A 152 -4.47 -0.39 -24.12
CA GLU A 152 -3.25 -0.96 -24.68
C GLU A 152 -2.97 -2.40 -24.20
N GLU A 153 -3.91 -3.02 -23.49
CA GLU A 153 -3.80 -4.38 -22.94
C GLU A 153 -2.55 -4.61 -22.05
N LYS A 154 -2.07 -3.54 -21.37
CA LYS A 154 -0.95 -3.60 -20.45
C LYS A 154 -1.36 -4.12 -19.07
N ILE A 155 -2.63 -3.98 -18.74
CA ILE A 155 -3.23 -4.48 -17.51
C ILE A 155 -4.65 -4.96 -17.78
N SER A 156 -5.06 -6.02 -17.11
CA SER A 156 -6.41 -6.57 -17.22
C SER A 156 -7.42 -5.76 -16.39
N GLU A 157 -8.62 -5.55 -16.91
CA GLU A 157 -9.74 -4.99 -16.15
C GLU A 157 -10.03 -5.77 -14.86
N ALA A 158 -9.79 -7.07 -14.82
CA ALA A 158 -9.99 -7.88 -13.63
C ALA A 158 -9.15 -7.40 -12.43
N VAL A 159 -7.96 -6.84 -12.65
CA VAL A 159 -7.14 -6.27 -11.57
C VAL A 159 -7.77 -5.01 -11.01
N ILE A 160 -8.37 -4.19 -11.88
CA ILE A 160 -9.11 -2.98 -11.48
C ILE A 160 -10.38 -3.38 -10.71
N ASP A 161 -11.13 -4.36 -11.19
CA ASP A 161 -12.34 -4.86 -10.54
C ASP A 161 -12.05 -5.39 -9.14
N GLU A 162 -10.92 -6.07 -8.95
CA GLU A 162 -10.48 -6.50 -7.63
C GLU A 162 -10.19 -5.32 -6.70
N ALA A 163 -9.48 -4.29 -7.16
CA ALA A 163 -9.19 -3.10 -6.37
C ALA A 163 -10.48 -2.36 -5.99
N VAL A 164 -11.37 -2.13 -6.95
CA VAL A 164 -12.69 -1.53 -6.74
C VAL A 164 -13.52 -2.35 -5.75
N SER A 165 -13.54 -3.68 -5.89
CA SER A 165 -14.25 -4.59 -4.99
C SER A 165 -13.79 -4.45 -3.54
N ARG A 166 -12.47 -4.30 -3.30
CA ARG A 166 -11.90 -4.10 -1.96
C ARG A 166 -12.40 -2.80 -1.33
N VAL A 167 -12.43 -1.72 -2.11
CA VAL A 167 -12.93 -0.41 -1.66
C VAL A 167 -14.43 -0.45 -1.38
N LEU A 168 -15.23 -1.03 -2.27
CA LEU A 168 -16.70 -1.11 -2.13
C LEU A 168 -17.13 -2.00 -0.96
N ARG A 169 -16.32 -3.00 -0.59
CA ARG A 169 -16.61 -3.89 0.54
C ARG A 169 -16.68 -3.16 1.88
N VAL A 170 -16.01 -2.05 2.01
CA VAL A 170 -15.95 -1.27 3.26
C VAL A 170 -16.80 0.01 3.23
N LYS A 171 -17.45 0.30 2.12
CA LYS A 171 -18.46 1.36 1.99
C LYS A 171 -19.85 0.84 2.35
#